data_5fa6de57f9a293ec0df733cdd4bb2071
#
_entry.id   5fa6de57f9a293ec0df733cdd4bb2071
#
_cell.length_a   1.000
_cell.length_b   1.000
_cell.length_c   1.000
_cell.angle_alpha   90.00
_cell.angle_beta   90.00
_cell.angle_gamma   90.00
#
_symmetry.space_group_name_H-M   'P 1'
#
loop_
_entity.id
_entity.type
_entity.pdbx_description
1 polymer ?
#
loop_
_entity_poly.entity_id
_entity_poly.type
_entity_poly.pdbx_seq_one_letter_code
_entity_poly.pdbx_strand_id
1 'polypeptide(L)'
;MVLPAFLRADLHRHLDWYAEKGPNGLLFVGEKGKPFRRSTFGRKWRAARTKAGLPDGFRFYDLRHTGHTLTTRSGATLKDTMVRAGQSTERAALIYQHSDLERQREVAAGLDQLVRARREAVDDQASGTDMARDA
;
A
#
# COMPACT_ATOMS: atom_id res chain seq x y z
N MET A 1 11.05 -2.92 -5.40
CA MET A 1 9.68 -2.74 -4.83
C MET A 1 8.77 -3.78 -5.47
N VAL A 2 7.97 -4.49 -4.67
CA VAL A 2 7.01 -5.50 -5.17
C VAL A 2 5.67 -4.83 -5.43
N LEU A 3 5.07 -5.11 -6.59
CA LEU A 3 3.75 -4.58 -6.96
C LEU A 3 2.64 -5.41 -6.30
N PRO A 4 1.65 -4.80 -5.65
CA PRO A 4 0.47 -5.50 -5.13
C PRO A 4 -0.27 -6.26 -6.24
N ALA A 5 -0.75 -7.46 -5.93
CA ALA A 5 -1.37 -8.34 -6.90
C ALA A 5 -2.62 -7.73 -7.58
N PHE A 6 -3.42 -6.97 -6.83
CA PHE A 6 -4.65 -6.35 -7.34
C PHE A 6 -4.39 -5.32 -8.46
N LEU A 7 -3.18 -4.75 -8.56
CA LEU A 7 -2.82 -3.79 -9.61
C LEU A 7 -2.34 -4.46 -10.90
N ARG A 8 -2.07 -5.77 -10.90
CA ARG A 8 -1.44 -6.44 -12.05
C ARG A 8 -2.29 -6.39 -13.30
N ALA A 9 -3.57 -6.72 -13.17
CA ALA A 9 -4.50 -6.74 -14.32
C ALA A 9 -4.63 -5.34 -14.97
N ASP A 10 -4.76 -4.29 -14.15
CA ASP A 10 -4.87 -2.93 -14.65
C ASP A 10 -3.57 -2.46 -15.30
N LEU A 11 -2.42 -2.83 -14.74
CA LEU A 11 -1.13 -2.47 -15.29
C LEU A 11 -0.87 -3.21 -16.62
N HIS A 12 -1.19 -4.50 -16.72
CA HIS A 12 -1.09 -5.24 -17.99
C HIS A 12 -1.97 -4.59 -19.06
N ARG A 13 -3.23 -4.31 -18.76
CA ARG A 13 -4.13 -3.60 -19.70
C ARG A 13 -3.56 -2.24 -20.11
N HIS A 14 -2.95 -1.49 -19.17
CA HIS A 14 -2.31 -0.23 -19.49
C HIS A 14 -1.10 -0.40 -20.43
N LEU A 15 -0.25 -1.38 -20.16
CA LEU A 15 0.91 -1.71 -21.01
C LEU A 15 0.50 -2.11 -22.42
N ASP A 16 -0.59 -2.86 -22.54
CA ASP A 16 -1.07 -3.35 -23.85
C ASP A 16 -1.69 -2.24 -24.69
N TRP A 17 -2.45 -1.35 -24.07
CA TRP A 17 -3.29 -0.41 -24.80
C TRP A 17 -2.74 1.03 -24.87
N TYR A 18 -1.95 1.45 -23.89
CA TYR A 18 -1.59 2.85 -23.74
C TYR A 18 -0.09 3.13 -23.66
N ALA A 19 0.72 2.15 -23.28
CA ALA A 19 2.16 2.34 -23.19
C ALA A 19 2.82 2.27 -24.56
N GLU A 20 3.92 2.98 -24.72
CA GLU A 20 4.79 2.86 -25.88
C GLU A 20 5.48 1.49 -25.88
N LYS A 21 5.53 0.84 -27.04
CA LYS A 21 6.15 -0.48 -27.17
C LYS A 21 7.68 -0.38 -27.23
N GLY A 22 8.35 -1.39 -26.72
CA GLY A 22 9.81 -1.51 -26.73
C GLY A 22 10.45 -1.31 -25.35
N PRO A 23 11.73 -1.69 -25.19
CA PRO A 23 12.41 -1.74 -23.91
C PRO A 23 12.58 -0.36 -23.23
N ASN A 24 12.60 0.70 -24.01
CA ASN A 24 12.74 2.09 -23.54
C ASN A 24 11.46 2.91 -23.74
N GLY A 25 10.33 2.24 -24.06
CA GLY A 25 9.06 2.90 -24.31
C GLY A 25 8.51 3.61 -23.05
N LEU A 26 7.83 4.74 -23.28
CA LEU A 26 7.17 5.47 -22.20
C LEU A 26 6.00 4.67 -21.64
N LEU A 27 6.00 4.43 -20.33
CA LEU A 27 4.88 3.80 -19.64
C LEU A 27 3.62 4.67 -19.71
N PHE A 28 3.76 5.97 -19.54
CA PHE A 28 2.68 6.94 -19.63
C PHE A 28 2.95 7.91 -20.80
N VAL A 29 2.16 7.78 -21.84
CA VAL A 29 2.33 8.51 -23.09
C VAL A 29 1.36 9.69 -23.13
N GLY A 30 1.87 10.88 -23.45
CA GLY A 30 1.06 12.06 -23.69
C GLY A 30 0.38 12.06 -25.08
N GLU A 31 -0.50 13.01 -25.33
CA GLU A 31 -1.36 13.06 -26.53
C GLU A 31 -0.60 13.04 -27.88
N LYS A 32 0.67 13.44 -27.90
CA LYS A 32 1.50 13.50 -29.11
C LYS A 32 2.61 12.46 -29.11
N GLY A 33 2.44 11.33 -28.44
CA GLY A 33 3.48 10.31 -28.31
C GLY A 33 4.72 10.78 -27.52
N LYS A 34 4.63 11.83 -26.72
CA LYS A 34 5.70 12.39 -25.89
C LYS A 34 5.33 12.33 -24.41
N PRO A 35 6.28 12.53 -23.48
CA PRO A 35 5.98 12.61 -22.06
C PRO A 35 4.85 13.60 -21.76
N PHE A 36 4.06 13.35 -20.73
CA PHE A 36 2.98 14.24 -20.32
C PHE A 36 3.48 15.65 -20.02
N ARG A 37 2.78 16.65 -20.56
CA ARG A 37 2.94 18.03 -20.12
C ARG A 37 2.06 18.27 -18.89
N ARG A 38 2.61 18.98 -17.90
CA ARG A 38 1.90 19.27 -16.63
C ARG A 38 0.52 19.91 -16.83
N SER A 39 0.40 20.85 -17.77
CA SER A 39 -0.86 21.52 -18.07
C SER A 39 -1.93 20.58 -18.65
N THR A 40 -1.57 19.74 -19.61
CA THR A 40 -2.47 18.76 -20.24
C THR A 40 -2.88 17.69 -19.23
N PHE A 41 -1.93 17.16 -18.47
CA PHE A 41 -2.20 16.20 -17.41
C PHE A 41 -3.15 16.79 -16.34
N GLY A 42 -2.94 18.04 -15.93
CA GLY A 42 -3.79 18.71 -14.95
C GLY A 42 -5.26 18.80 -15.38
N ARG A 43 -5.54 19.00 -16.67
CA ARG A 43 -6.93 18.95 -17.18
C ARG A 43 -7.53 17.55 -17.07
N LYS A 44 -6.79 16.53 -17.50
CA LYS A 44 -7.22 15.13 -17.42
C LYS A 44 -7.44 14.68 -15.98
N TRP A 45 -6.53 15.09 -15.08
CA TRP A 45 -6.67 14.81 -13.66
C TRP A 45 -7.96 15.40 -13.09
N ARG A 46 -8.25 16.68 -13.36
CA ARG A 46 -9.49 17.30 -12.87
C ARG A 46 -10.74 16.57 -13.35
N ALA A 47 -10.80 16.22 -14.63
CA ALA A 47 -11.92 15.45 -15.17
C ALA A 47 -12.06 14.07 -14.51
N ALA A 48 -10.96 13.35 -14.34
CA ALA A 48 -10.96 12.04 -13.67
C ALA A 48 -11.36 12.15 -12.19
N ARG A 49 -10.85 13.15 -11.49
CA ARG A 49 -11.19 13.44 -10.09
C ARG A 49 -12.68 13.70 -9.92
N THR A 50 -13.27 14.57 -10.73
CA THR A 50 -14.71 14.88 -10.70
C THR A 50 -15.54 13.64 -10.99
N LYS A 51 -15.16 12.83 -12.01
CA LYS A 51 -15.83 11.58 -12.33
C LYS A 51 -15.76 10.55 -11.19
N ALA A 52 -14.68 10.55 -10.43
CA ALA A 52 -14.50 9.66 -9.27
C ALA A 52 -15.16 10.19 -7.99
N GLY A 53 -15.82 11.35 -8.01
CA GLY A 53 -16.45 11.97 -6.83
C GLY A 53 -15.46 12.45 -5.77
N LEU A 54 -14.20 12.68 -6.13
CA LEU A 54 -13.19 13.17 -5.20
C LEU A 54 -13.31 14.69 -4.99
N PRO A 55 -12.98 15.22 -3.79
CA PRO A 55 -13.06 16.64 -3.49
C PRO A 55 -12.26 17.51 -4.45
N ASP A 56 -12.72 18.74 -4.69
CA ASP A 56 -12.06 19.69 -5.61
C ASP A 56 -10.63 20.05 -5.23
N GLY A 57 -10.30 20.06 -3.95
CA GLY A 57 -8.95 20.27 -3.46
C GLY A 57 -8.01 19.08 -3.60
N PHE A 58 -8.53 17.88 -3.94
CA PHE A 58 -7.72 16.66 -4.01
C PHE A 58 -6.77 16.70 -5.22
N ARG A 59 -5.48 16.76 -4.97
CA ARG A 59 -4.42 16.86 -5.98
C ARG A 59 -3.94 15.46 -6.39
N PHE A 60 -3.37 15.33 -7.56
CA PHE A 60 -2.73 14.07 -7.99
C PHE A 60 -1.65 13.59 -7.01
N TYR A 61 -0.90 14.54 -6.42
CA TYR A 61 0.12 14.20 -5.42
C TYR A 61 -0.47 13.61 -4.13
N ASP A 62 -1.71 13.89 -3.81
CA ASP A 62 -2.37 13.37 -2.60
C ASP A 62 -2.61 11.86 -2.67
N LEU A 63 -2.60 11.27 -3.88
CA LEU A 63 -2.54 9.81 -4.06
C LEU A 63 -1.29 9.19 -3.43
N ARG A 64 -0.16 9.92 -3.44
CA ARG A 64 1.06 9.48 -2.76
C ARG A 64 0.84 9.42 -1.25
N HIS A 65 0.20 10.43 -0.68
CA HIS A 65 -0.14 10.45 0.75
C HIS A 65 -1.09 9.29 1.10
N THR A 66 -2.11 9.05 0.28
CA THR A 66 -3.02 7.91 0.43
C THR A 66 -2.25 6.58 0.40
N GLY A 67 -1.34 6.40 -0.55
CA GLY A 67 -0.51 5.20 -0.64
C GLY A 67 0.35 4.97 0.60
N HIS A 68 0.94 6.02 1.18
CA HIS A 68 1.69 5.94 2.44
C HIS A 68 0.80 5.52 3.62
N THR A 69 -0.34 6.19 3.76
CA THR A 69 -1.31 5.88 4.83
C THR A 69 -1.77 4.42 4.75
N LEU A 70 -2.14 3.94 3.56
CA LEU A 70 -2.55 2.55 3.36
C LEU A 70 -1.41 1.56 3.65
N THR A 71 -0.17 1.88 3.26
CA THR A 71 1.00 1.05 3.56
C THR A 71 1.22 0.95 5.07
N THR A 72 1.15 2.06 5.79
CA THR A 72 1.27 2.06 7.26
C THR A 72 0.12 1.28 7.91
N ARG A 73 -1.12 1.46 7.45
CA ARG A 73 -2.29 0.72 7.97
C ARG A 73 -2.23 -0.78 7.69
N SER A 74 -1.54 -1.21 6.63
CA SER A 74 -1.32 -2.65 6.38
C SER A 74 -0.28 -3.31 7.30
N GLY A 75 0.21 -2.60 8.31
CA GLY A 75 1.19 -3.13 9.28
C GLY A 75 2.65 -2.99 8.83
N ALA A 76 2.92 -2.28 7.75
CA ALA A 76 4.28 -2.05 7.28
C ALA A 76 5.08 -1.24 8.31
N THR A 77 6.36 -1.60 8.47
CA THR A 77 7.29 -0.84 9.29
C THR A 77 7.61 0.54 8.67
N LEU A 78 8.19 1.43 9.46
CA LEU A 78 8.69 2.71 8.94
C LEU A 78 9.65 2.48 7.76
N LYS A 79 10.55 1.51 7.90
CA LYS A 79 11.51 1.14 6.86
C LYS A 79 10.84 0.68 5.56
N ASP A 80 9.82 -0.17 5.68
CA ASP A 80 9.06 -0.64 4.51
C ASP A 80 8.34 0.51 3.81
N THR A 81 7.75 1.42 4.59
CA THR A 81 7.09 2.62 4.05
C THR A 81 8.09 3.52 3.31
N MET A 82 9.29 3.73 3.87
CA MET A 82 10.36 4.49 3.22
C MET A 82 10.78 3.85 1.89
N VAL A 83 11.02 2.54 1.88
CA VAL A 83 11.43 1.80 0.67
C VAL A 83 10.35 1.90 -0.42
N ARG A 84 9.08 1.70 -0.06
CA ARG A 84 7.95 1.83 -1.01
C ARG A 84 7.78 3.24 -1.55
N ALA A 85 8.08 4.23 -0.73
CA ALA A 85 7.97 5.63 -1.10
C ALA A 85 9.17 6.17 -1.89
N GLY A 86 10.27 5.43 -1.93
CA GLY A 86 11.53 5.95 -2.46
C GLY A 86 12.05 7.15 -1.64
N GLN A 87 11.83 7.11 -0.31
CA GLN A 87 12.28 8.16 0.60
C GLN A 87 13.58 7.76 1.27
N SER A 88 14.54 8.67 1.29
CA SER A 88 15.85 8.47 1.91
C SER A 88 15.92 8.98 3.35
N THR A 89 14.93 9.75 3.83
CA THR A 89 14.92 10.34 5.18
C THR A 89 13.74 9.84 6.01
N GLU A 90 14.01 9.44 7.27
CA GLU A 90 13.00 9.01 8.24
C GLU A 90 11.97 10.11 8.54
N ARG A 91 12.43 11.36 8.63
CA ARG A 91 11.56 12.52 8.90
C ARG A 91 10.40 12.62 7.89
N ALA A 92 10.64 12.34 6.61
CA ALA A 92 9.60 12.38 5.60
C ALA A 92 8.60 11.22 5.74
N ALA A 93 9.02 10.08 6.26
CA ALA A 93 8.15 8.92 6.47
C ALA A 93 7.35 9.01 7.78
N LEU A 94 7.93 9.61 8.84
CA LEU A 94 7.27 9.81 10.14
C LEU A 94 6.01 10.68 10.06
N ILE A 95 5.92 11.58 9.08
CA ILE A 95 4.71 12.40 8.85
C ILE A 95 3.47 11.53 8.60
N TYR A 96 3.64 10.29 8.14
CA TYR A 96 2.55 9.36 7.82
C TYR A 96 2.27 8.33 8.93
N GLN A 97 3.07 8.33 9.99
CA GLN A 97 2.85 7.47 11.15
C GLN A 97 1.96 8.16 12.18
N HIS A 98 0.72 8.43 11.76
CA HIS A 98 -0.28 8.90 12.72
C HIS A 98 -0.85 7.70 13.47
N SER A 99 -0.61 7.66 14.77
CA SER A 99 -1.26 6.73 15.68
C SER A 99 -2.56 7.39 16.16
N ASP A 100 -3.65 7.17 15.44
CA ASP A 100 -4.98 7.52 15.89
C ASP A 100 -5.57 6.40 16.77
N LEU A 101 -6.69 6.67 17.42
CA LEU A 101 -7.36 5.72 18.33
C LEU A 101 -7.78 4.44 17.60
N GLU A 102 -8.17 4.53 16.34
CA GLU A 102 -8.52 3.37 15.51
C GLU A 102 -7.32 2.46 15.31
N ARG A 103 -6.17 3.03 14.97
CA ARG A 103 -4.91 2.28 14.82
C ARG A 103 -4.48 1.63 16.14
N GLN A 104 -4.65 2.30 17.28
CA GLN A 104 -4.34 1.72 18.60
C GLN A 104 -5.23 0.50 18.89
N ARG A 105 -6.49 0.53 18.50
CA ARG A 105 -7.40 -0.62 18.64
C ARG A 105 -6.99 -1.78 17.75
N GLU A 106 -6.63 -1.52 16.49
CA GLU A 106 -6.12 -2.55 15.56
C GLU A 106 -4.87 -3.24 16.12
N VAL A 107 -3.92 -2.46 16.63
CA VAL A 107 -2.67 -2.98 17.23
C VAL A 107 -2.99 -3.82 18.47
N ALA A 108 -3.88 -3.34 19.34
CA ALA A 108 -4.28 -4.09 20.53
C ALA A 108 -4.97 -5.41 20.17
N ALA A 109 -5.87 -5.40 19.19
CA ALA A 109 -6.53 -6.62 18.69
C ALA A 109 -5.52 -7.62 18.08
N GLY A 110 -4.54 -7.14 17.33
CA GLY A 110 -3.48 -7.97 16.78
C GLY A 110 -2.60 -8.61 17.86
N LEU A 111 -2.26 -7.87 18.91
CA LEU A 111 -1.53 -8.41 20.07
C LEU A 111 -2.34 -9.48 20.80
N ASP A 112 -3.64 -9.23 21.01
CA ASP A 112 -4.53 -10.20 21.65
C ASP A 112 -4.60 -11.52 20.87
N GLN A 113 -4.72 -11.45 19.54
CA GLN A 113 -4.70 -12.64 18.67
C GLN A 113 -3.38 -13.42 18.77
N LEU A 114 -2.24 -12.73 18.73
CA LEU A 114 -0.93 -13.36 18.85
C LEU A 114 -0.75 -14.06 20.20
N VAL A 115 -1.19 -13.44 21.30
CA VAL A 115 -1.10 -14.01 22.64
C VAL A 115 -2.01 -15.23 22.78
N ARG A 116 -3.25 -15.16 22.25
CA ARG A 116 -4.19 -16.30 22.28
C ARG A 116 -3.63 -17.49 21.51
N ALA A 117 -3.22 -17.29 20.27
CA ALA A 117 -2.62 -18.35 19.44
C ALA A 117 -1.40 -19.00 20.13
N ARG A 118 -0.58 -18.20 20.82
CA ARG A 118 0.56 -18.73 21.56
C ARG A 118 0.17 -19.55 22.77
N ARG A 119 -0.87 -19.15 23.51
CA ARG A 119 -1.38 -19.90 24.66
C ARG A 119 -1.98 -21.22 24.21
N GLU A 120 -2.83 -21.23 23.20
CA GLU A 120 -3.43 -22.45 22.63
C GLU A 120 -2.35 -23.45 22.19
N ALA A 121 -1.30 -22.96 21.48
CA ALA A 121 -0.20 -23.83 21.08
C ALA A 121 0.59 -24.44 22.26
N VAL A 122 0.69 -23.73 23.38
CA VAL A 122 1.34 -24.26 24.61
C VAL A 122 0.45 -25.26 25.29
N ASP A 123 -0.86 -25.03 25.39
CA ASP A 123 -1.83 -25.94 26.02
C ASP A 123 -1.95 -27.25 25.24
N ASP A 124 -1.95 -27.19 23.89
CA ASP A 124 -1.93 -28.35 23.01
C ASP A 124 -0.66 -29.21 23.21
N GLN A 125 0.49 -28.58 23.35
CA GLN A 125 1.75 -29.28 23.61
C GLN A 125 1.76 -29.93 25.01
N ALA A 126 1.19 -29.29 26.03
CA ALA A 126 1.09 -29.82 27.38
C ALA A 126 0.14 -31.02 27.42
N SER A 127 -1.01 -30.97 26.75
CA SER A 127 -1.97 -32.07 26.67
C SER A 127 -1.43 -33.29 25.91
N GLY A 128 -0.64 -33.05 24.85
CA GLY A 128 -0.03 -34.14 24.07
C GLY A 128 1.07 -34.90 24.82
N THR A 129 1.72 -34.27 25.80
CA THR A 129 2.80 -34.89 26.58
C THR A 129 2.26 -35.77 27.71
N ASP A 130 1.06 -35.50 28.23
CA ASP A 130 0.43 -36.29 29.30
C ASP A 130 -0.12 -37.60 28.76
N MET A 131 -0.65 -37.66 27.55
CA MET A 131 -1.14 -38.88 26.90
C MET A 131 -0.03 -39.88 26.54
N ALA A 132 1.21 -39.45 26.43
CA ALA A 132 2.37 -40.28 26.10
C ALA A 132 3.03 -40.93 27.37
N ARG A 133 2.58 -40.57 28.56
CA ARG A 133 3.13 -41.13 29.83
C ARG A 133 2.34 -42.29 30.39
N ASP A 134 1.11 -42.52 29.93
CA ASP A 134 0.22 -43.57 30.39
C ASP A 134 0.11 -44.78 29.42
N ALA A 135 1.01 -44.87 28.45
CA ALA A 135 1.16 -46.00 27.52
C ALA A 135 2.50 -46.73 27.78
#